data_24193f2ca0f6047aa323942d8aa5c430
#
_entry.id   24193f2ca0f6047aa323942d8aa5c430
#
_cell.length_a   1.000
_cell.length_b   1.000
_cell.length_c   1.000
_cell.angle_alpha   90.00
_cell.angle_beta   90.00
_cell.angle_gamma   90.00
#
_symmetry.space_group_name_H-M   'P 1'
#
loop_
_entity.id
_entity.type
_entity.pdbx_description
1 polymer ?
#
loop_
_entity_poly.entity_id
_entity_poly.type
_entity_poly.pdbx_seq_one_letter_code
_entity_poly.pdbx_strand_id
1 'polypeptide(L)'
;KLKEDIELFRKAADHYEFHRMKEAEQIISDLLQKYPGHPGFMKFKCRFLMEDAGENRIEAERFLDKALKMFPEDGYFLKYKADILWMDGEMQKAAELYLQVKNKTTNGIVWMEMDRFFRGYKSEILKSCEELIANHNKKEALALMELWSRLIPEDDDIQGALYLAKTVCARTQSEIEKEIGEIRAVIGTQMITPVSVEKNPGKSRKQIKSDRTS
;
A
#
# COMPACT_ATOMS: atom_id res chain seq x y z
N LYS A 1 15.80 -25.13 35.18
CA LYS A 1 15.54 -25.40 33.75
C LYS A 1 14.60 -24.39 33.10
N LEU A 2 13.37 -24.16 33.60
CA LEU A 2 12.46 -23.14 33.03
C LEU A 2 12.97 -21.70 33.21
N LYS A 3 13.57 -21.37 34.36
CA LYS A 3 14.19 -20.06 34.60
C LYS A 3 15.37 -19.79 33.65
N GLU A 4 16.18 -20.81 33.39
CA GLU A 4 17.31 -20.73 32.45
C GLU A 4 16.82 -20.49 31.02
N ASP A 5 15.74 -21.14 30.60
CA ASP A 5 15.15 -20.97 29.28
C ASP A 5 14.53 -19.59 29.10
N ILE A 6 13.89 -19.03 30.15
CA ILE A 6 13.40 -17.65 30.15
C ILE A 6 14.57 -16.66 30.02
N GLU A 7 15.68 -16.93 30.71
CA GLU A 7 16.87 -16.08 30.63
C GLU A 7 17.53 -16.15 29.25
N LEU A 8 17.56 -17.33 28.63
CA LEU A 8 18.01 -17.50 27.26
C LEU A 8 17.12 -16.70 26.27
N PHE A 9 15.80 -16.71 26.46
CA PHE A 9 14.89 -15.93 25.64
C PHE A 9 15.12 -14.42 25.79
N ARG A 10 15.38 -13.93 27.01
CA ARG A 10 15.78 -12.52 27.22
C ARG A 10 17.07 -12.18 26.50
N LYS A 11 18.08 -13.06 26.59
CA LYS A 11 19.34 -12.86 25.83
C LYS A 11 19.10 -12.82 24.32
N ALA A 12 18.19 -13.63 23.79
CA ALA A 12 17.84 -13.56 22.38
C ALA A 12 17.21 -12.21 22.02
N ALA A 13 16.33 -11.67 22.87
CA ALA A 13 15.75 -10.34 22.67
C ALA A 13 16.83 -9.24 22.74
N ASP A 14 17.75 -9.32 23.71
CA ASP A 14 18.88 -8.39 23.80
C ASP A 14 19.77 -8.46 22.55
N HIS A 15 20.11 -9.65 22.09
CA HIS A 15 20.90 -9.83 20.86
C HIS A 15 20.19 -9.20 19.65
N TYR A 16 18.89 -9.38 19.54
CA TYR A 16 18.08 -8.80 18.48
C TYR A 16 18.09 -7.26 18.53
N GLU A 17 17.88 -6.65 19.70
CA GLU A 17 17.91 -5.20 19.88
C GLU A 17 19.29 -4.58 19.55
N PHE A 18 20.35 -5.32 19.79
CA PHE A 18 21.73 -4.91 19.44
C PHE A 18 22.18 -5.38 18.05
N HIS A 19 21.23 -5.75 17.16
CA HIS A 19 21.51 -6.19 15.78
C HIS A 19 22.45 -7.39 15.66
N ARG A 20 22.56 -8.21 16.71
CA ARG A 20 23.31 -9.48 16.70
C ARG A 20 22.38 -10.62 16.28
N MET A 21 22.00 -10.60 14.99
CA MET A 21 20.91 -11.42 14.46
C MET A 21 21.21 -12.93 14.52
N LYS A 22 22.46 -13.34 14.22
CA LYS A 22 22.85 -14.75 14.23
C LYS A 22 22.78 -15.37 15.60
N GLU A 23 23.21 -14.65 16.64
CA GLU A 23 23.16 -15.08 18.03
C GLU A 23 21.72 -15.17 18.52
N ALA A 24 20.87 -14.21 18.18
CA ALA A 24 19.45 -14.26 18.49
C ALA A 24 18.78 -15.45 17.84
N GLU A 25 19.05 -15.68 16.56
CA GLU A 25 18.48 -16.78 15.79
C GLU A 25 18.85 -18.14 16.34
N GLN A 26 20.13 -18.35 16.69
CA GLN A 26 20.60 -19.60 17.26
C GLN A 26 19.84 -19.93 18.55
N ILE A 27 19.77 -18.96 19.47
CA ILE A 27 19.06 -19.16 20.75
C ILE A 27 17.59 -19.50 20.55
N ILE A 28 16.90 -18.79 19.63
CA ILE A 28 15.49 -19.04 19.35
C ILE A 28 15.29 -20.41 18.70
N SER A 29 16.18 -20.83 17.81
CA SER A 29 16.14 -22.14 17.16
C SER A 29 16.30 -23.25 18.19
N ASP A 30 17.23 -23.14 19.13
CA ASP A 30 17.43 -24.10 20.21
C ASP A 30 16.21 -24.17 21.14
N LEU A 31 15.61 -23.02 21.48
CA LEU A 31 14.40 -22.95 22.28
C LEU A 31 13.20 -23.57 21.55
N LEU A 32 13.08 -23.39 20.23
CA LEU A 32 12.03 -23.99 19.43
C LEU A 32 12.21 -25.51 19.23
N GLN A 33 13.45 -26.02 19.19
CA GLN A 33 13.69 -27.47 19.24
C GLN A 33 13.19 -28.07 20.54
N LYS A 34 13.41 -27.37 21.64
CA LYS A 34 12.96 -27.83 22.98
C LYS A 34 11.47 -27.63 23.20
N TYR A 35 10.90 -26.58 22.64
CA TYR A 35 9.50 -26.18 22.82
C TYR A 35 8.86 -25.77 21.46
N PRO A 36 8.63 -26.72 20.55
CA PRO A 36 8.26 -26.45 19.17
C PRO A 36 6.90 -25.76 18.98
N GLY A 37 6.05 -25.78 20.01
CA GLY A 37 4.74 -25.13 19.98
C GLY A 37 4.62 -23.93 20.93
N HIS A 38 5.74 -23.40 21.46
CA HIS A 38 5.64 -22.28 22.38
C HIS A 38 5.35 -20.96 21.64
N PRO A 39 4.17 -20.31 21.86
CA PRO A 39 3.74 -19.19 21.04
C PRO A 39 4.68 -18.00 21.09
N GLY A 40 5.30 -17.70 22.26
CA GLY A 40 6.25 -16.60 22.40
C GLY A 40 7.52 -16.79 21.55
N PHE A 41 8.07 -18.00 21.52
CA PHE A 41 9.24 -18.29 20.69
C PHE A 41 8.90 -18.30 19.21
N MET A 42 7.71 -18.80 18.85
CA MET A 42 7.23 -18.75 17.47
C MET A 42 7.00 -17.31 16.99
N LYS A 43 6.43 -16.44 17.81
CA LYS A 43 6.26 -15.02 17.51
C LYS A 43 7.60 -14.33 17.25
N PHE A 44 8.59 -14.62 18.09
CA PHE A 44 9.92 -14.06 17.93
C PHE A 44 10.60 -14.54 16.64
N LYS A 45 10.49 -15.84 16.32
CA LYS A 45 11.02 -16.38 15.05
C LYS A 45 10.30 -15.76 13.84
N CYS A 46 8.97 -15.61 13.88
CA CYS A 46 8.24 -14.91 12.82
C CYS A 46 8.74 -13.48 12.64
N ARG A 47 8.88 -12.71 13.73
CA ARG A 47 9.41 -11.36 13.68
C ARG A 47 10.78 -11.31 13.02
N PHE A 48 11.66 -12.19 13.43
CA PHE A 48 13.00 -12.33 12.87
C PHE A 48 12.98 -12.59 11.36
N LEU A 49 12.18 -13.56 10.92
CA LEU A 49 12.04 -13.89 9.49
C LEU A 49 11.39 -12.77 8.67
N MET A 50 10.52 -11.98 9.28
CA MET A 50 9.86 -10.86 8.61
C MET A 50 10.75 -9.64 8.42
N GLU A 51 11.78 -9.44 9.26
CA GLU A 51 12.75 -8.35 9.07
C GLU A 51 13.64 -8.59 7.84
N ASP A 52 13.89 -9.85 7.51
CA ASP A 52 14.68 -10.26 6.35
C ASP A 52 13.81 -10.90 5.25
N ALA A 53 12.55 -10.49 5.19
CA ALA A 53 11.56 -11.09 4.29
C ALA A 53 11.89 -10.95 2.80
N GLY A 54 12.85 -10.10 2.43
CA GLY A 54 13.36 -10.02 1.06
C GLY A 54 14.10 -11.30 0.63
N GLU A 55 14.97 -11.82 1.49
CA GLU A 55 15.80 -13.01 1.19
C GLU A 55 15.16 -14.30 1.72
N ASN A 56 14.50 -14.27 2.87
CA ASN A 56 13.98 -15.45 3.58
C ASN A 56 12.45 -15.60 3.50
N ARG A 57 11.80 -15.00 2.50
CA ARG A 57 10.36 -14.95 2.36
C ARG A 57 9.68 -16.32 2.41
N ILE A 58 10.19 -17.28 1.64
CA ILE A 58 9.62 -18.63 1.58
C ILE A 58 9.66 -19.31 2.94
N GLU A 59 10.73 -19.11 3.70
CA GLU A 59 10.85 -19.64 5.05
C GLU A 59 9.86 -18.95 6.00
N ALA A 60 9.75 -17.63 5.92
CA ALA A 60 8.79 -16.85 6.70
C ALA A 60 7.36 -17.32 6.48
N GLU A 61 6.94 -17.51 5.24
CA GLU A 61 5.61 -18.02 4.89
C GLU A 61 5.35 -19.42 5.44
N ARG A 62 6.28 -20.35 5.22
CA ARG A 62 6.15 -21.73 5.72
C ARG A 62 6.04 -21.77 7.25
N PHE A 63 6.86 -20.98 7.92
CA PHE A 63 6.85 -20.93 9.36
C PHE A 63 5.56 -20.29 9.88
N LEU A 64 5.11 -19.23 9.24
CA LEU A 64 3.87 -18.54 9.57
C LEU A 64 2.65 -19.42 9.34
N ASP A 65 2.58 -20.17 8.24
CA ASP A 65 1.50 -21.12 7.97
C ASP A 65 1.46 -22.24 9.04
N LYS A 66 2.63 -22.70 9.51
CA LYS A 66 2.70 -23.63 10.64
C LYS A 66 2.17 -22.99 11.92
N ALA A 67 2.56 -21.74 12.20
CA ALA A 67 2.10 -21.01 13.38
C ALA A 67 0.59 -20.79 13.36
N LEU A 68 0.01 -20.41 12.22
CA LEU A 68 -1.42 -20.19 12.04
C LEU A 68 -2.24 -21.48 12.13
N LYS A 69 -1.69 -22.64 11.74
CA LYS A 69 -2.34 -23.96 11.99
C LYS A 69 -2.47 -24.25 13.48
N MET A 70 -1.51 -23.83 14.30
CA MET A 70 -1.53 -24.03 15.74
C MET A 70 -2.32 -22.95 16.49
N PHE A 71 -2.27 -21.72 16.00
CA PHE A 71 -2.85 -20.52 16.62
C PHE A 71 -3.61 -19.68 15.57
N PRO A 72 -4.75 -20.15 15.06
CA PRO A 72 -5.43 -19.55 13.89
C PRO A 72 -6.00 -18.15 14.17
N GLU A 73 -6.17 -17.77 15.43
CA GLU A 73 -6.72 -16.49 15.85
C GLU A 73 -5.70 -15.56 16.52
N ASP A 74 -4.43 -15.94 16.54
CA ASP A 74 -3.41 -15.11 17.17
C ASP A 74 -3.12 -13.87 16.33
N GLY A 75 -3.35 -12.68 16.91
CA GLY A 75 -3.23 -11.41 16.22
C GLY A 75 -1.85 -11.12 15.65
N TYR A 76 -0.75 -11.61 16.26
CA TYR A 76 0.59 -11.46 15.71
C TYR A 76 0.76 -12.24 14.41
N PHE A 77 0.36 -13.51 14.41
CA PHE A 77 0.51 -14.34 13.21
C PHE A 77 -0.39 -13.86 12.08
N LEU A 78 -1.63 -13.45 12.40
CA LEU A 78 -2.53 -12.86 11.42
C LEU A 78 -1.98 -11.54 10.85
N LYS A 79 -1.39 -10.69 11.70
CA LYS A 79 -0.75 -9.44 11.27
C LYS A 79 0.41 -9.71 10.31
N TYR A 80 1.30 -10.65 10.63
CA TYR A 80 2.40 -11.00 9.73
C TYR A 80 1.92 -11.61 8.41
N LYS A 81 0.82 -12.38 8.41
CA LYS A 81 0.22 -12.85 7.17
C LYS A 81 -0.32 -11.70 6.33
N ALA A 82 -0.92 -10.70 6.97
CA ALA A 82 -1.36 -9.48 6.28
C ALA A 82 -0.18 -8.68 5.70
N ASP A 83 0.93 -8.57 6.44
CA ASP A 83 2.16 -7.93 5.94
C ASP A 83 2.69 -8.63 4.67
N ILE A 84 2.67 -9.96 4.64
CA ILE A 84 3.07 -10.74 3.46
C ILE A 84 2.14 -10.47 2.28
N LEU A 85 0.83 -10.52 2.49
CA LEU A 85 -0.15 -10.20 1.45
C LEU A 85 0.02 -8.78 0.89
N TRP A 86 0.34 -7.82 1.76
CA TRP A 86 0.68 -6.47 1.33
C TRP A 86 1.92 -6.44 0.43
N MET A 87 3.00 -7.12 0.82
CA MET A 87 4.22 -7.21 0.01
C MET A 87 4.00 -7.90 -1.34
N ASP A 88 2.97 -8.75 -1.45
CA ASP A 88 2.53 -9.39 -2.69
C ASP A 88 1.67 -8.50 -3.58
N GLY A 89 1.35 -7.29 -3.13
CA GLY A 89 0.43 -6.39 -3.81
C GLY A 89 -1.06 -6.77 -3.63
N GLU A 90 -1.36 -7.78 -2.80
CA GLU A 90 -2.73 -8.20 -2.50
C GLU A 90 -3.38 -7.30 -1.42
N MET A 91 -3.40 -5.99 -1.68
CA MET A 91 -3.76 -4.95 -0.71
C MET A 91 -5.15 -5.12 -0.10
N GLN A 92 -6.13 -5.59 -0.88
CA GLN A 92 -7.48 -5.83 -0.38
C GLN A 92 -7.49 -6.97 0.64
N LYS A 93 -6.87 -8.10 0.33
CA LYS A 93 -6.79 -9.24 1.27
C LYS A 93 -5.98 -8.88 2.51
N ALA A 94 -4.92 -8.10 2.36
CA ALA A 94 -4.15 -7.58 3.49
C ALA A 94 -5.04 -6.72 4.41
N ALA A 95 -5.80 -5.78 3.84
CA ALA A 95 -6.71 -4.91 4.59
C ALA A 95 -7.81 -5.70 5.33
N GLU A 96 -8.40 -6.72 4.68
CA GLU A 96 -9.38 -7.61 5.29
C GLU A 96 -8.79 -8.34 6.52
N LEU A 97 -7.56 -8.80 6.39
CA LEU A 97 -6.87 -9.52 7.46
C LEU A 97 -6.45 -8.59 8.61
N TYR A 98 -5.94 -7.39 8.31
CA TYR A 98 -5.68 -6.36 9.32
C TYR A 98 -6.97 -5.98 10.08
N LEU A 99 -8.10 -5.93 9.40
CA LEU A 99 -9.38 -5.66 10.04
C LEU A 99 -9.81 -6.78 10.98
N GLN A 100 -9.54 -8.05 10.62
CA GLN A 100 -9.73 -9.18 11.55
C GLN A 100 -8.85 -9.03 12.79
N VAL A 101 -7.57 -8.70 12.62
CA VAL A 101 -6.64 -8.44 13.74
C VAL A 101 -7.19 -7.32 14.60
N LYS A 102 -7.61 -6.22 13.99
CA LYS A 102 -8.19 -5.06 14.69
C LYS A 102 -9.39 -5.45 15.56
N ASN A 103 -10.25 -6.31 15.09
CA ASN A 103 -11.46 -6.72 15.79
C ASN A 103 -11.24 -7.78 16.86
N LYS A 104 -10.16 -8.56 16.76
CA LYS A 104 -9.94 -9.74 17.63
C LYS A 104 -8.84 -9.54 18.67
N THR A 105 -7.85 -8.71 18.40
CA THR A 105 -6.73 -8.53 19.32
C THR A 105 -6.92 -7.35 20.25
N THR A 106 -6.58 -7.53 21.52
CA THR A 106 -6.43 -6.45 22.50
C THR A 106 -4.97 -6.10 22.76
N ASN A 107 -4.04 -6.69 22.02
CA ASN A 107 -2.61 -6.51 22.23
C ASN A 107 -2.13 -5.16 21.68
N GLY A 108 -1.78 -4.26 22.59
CA GLY A 108 -1.33 -2.90 22.26
C GLY A 108 -0.08 -2.83 21.38
N ILE A 109 0.81 -3.84 21.46
CA ILE A 109 2.03 -3.89 20.63
C ILE A 109 1.64 -4.16 19.18
N VAL A 110 0.75 -5.11 18.91
CA VAL A 110 0.23 -5.40 17.57
C VAL A 110 -0.40 -4.15 16.97
N TRP A 111 -1.18 -3.41 17.77
CA TRP A 111 -1.78 -2.15 17.37
C TRP A 111 -0.76 -1.09 16.99
N MET A 112 0.28 -0.91 17.81
CA MET A 112 1.34 0.05 17.53
C MET A 112 2.09 -0.28 16.24
N GLU A 113 2.39 -1.57 16.01
CA GLU A 113 3.04 -2.02 14.79
C GLU A 113 2.17 -1.79 13.55
N MET A 114 0.87 -2.07 13.65
CA MET A 114 -0.09 -1.80 12.56
C MET A 114 -0.23 -0.31 12.27
N ASP A 115 -0.36 0.54 13.30
CA ASP A 115 -0.46 1.99 13.14
C ASP A 115 0.79 2.57 12.46
N ARG A 116 1.98 2.13 12.88
CA ARG A 116 3.24 2.53 12.25
C ARG A 116 3.29 2.11 10.78
N PHE A 117 2.86 0.88 10.49
CA PHE A 117 2.79 0.36 9.14
C PHE A 117 1.85 1.20 8.27
N PHE A 118 0.62 1.46 8.72
CA PHE A 118 -0.37 2.21 7.96
C PHE A 118 0.09 3.65 7.66
N ARG A 119 0.73 4.31 8.63
CA ARG A 119 1.31 5.66 8.41
C ARG A 119 2.45 5.64 7.40
N GLY A 120 3.25 4.57 7.41
CA GLY A 120 4.38 4.44 6.47
C GLY A 120 3.93 4.20 5.03
N TYR A 121 2.84 3.47 4.84
CA TYR A 121 2.35 3.05 3.52
C TYR A 121 1.08 3.77 3.04
N LYS A 122 0.70 4.86 3.70
CA LYS A 122 -0.51 5.62 3.33
C LYS A 122 -0.48 6.11 1.88
N SER A 123 0.67 6.59 1.40
CA SER A 123 0.84 7.07 0.04
C SER A 123 0.60 5.98 -1.00
N GLU A 124 1.05 4.75 -0.74
CA GLU A 124 0.84 3.60 -1.62
C GLU A 124 -0.62 3.17 -1.65
N ILE A 125 -1.31 3.23 -0.49
CA ILE A 125 -2.75 2.94 -0.40
C ILE A 125 -3.55 3.91 -1.27
N LEU A 126 -3.28 5.21 -1.14
CA LEU A 126 -3.94 6.26 -1.90
C LEU A 126 -3.65 6.13 -3.40
N LYS A 127 -2.40 5.91 -3.76
CA LYS A 127 -1.97 5.70 -5.14
C LYS A 127 -2.66 4.49 -5.77
N SER A 128 -2.79 3.39 -5.05
CA SER A 128 -3.52 2.21 -5.53
C SER A 128 -4.99 2.49 -5.81
N CYS A 129 -5.63 3.32 -4.98
CA CYS A 129 -7.00 3.77 -5.23
C CYS A 129 -7.10 4.59 -6.52
N GLU A 130 -6.18 5.55 -6.72
CA GLU A 130 -6.12 6.38 -7.93
C GLU A 130 -5.89 5.53 -9.19
N GLU A 131 -4.97 4.56 -9.14
CA GLU A 131 -4.69 3.64 -10.24
C GLU A 131 -5.90 2.77 -10.58
N LEU A 132 -6.63 2.25 -9.58
CA LEU A 132 -7.85 1.49 -9.80
C LEU A 132 -8.94 2.35 -10.46
N ILE A 133 -9.10 3.60 -10.04
CA ILE A 133 -10.04 4.54 -10.66
C ILE A 133 -9.63 4.85 -12.11
N ALA A 134 -8.36 5.12 -12.36
CA ALA A 134 -7.83 5.42 -13.69
C ALA A 134 -8.01 4.24 -14.65
N ASN A 135 -7.89 3.01 -14.16
CA ASN A 135 -8.09 1.77 -14.91
C ASN A 135 -9.56 1.33 -15.00
N HIS A 136 -10.52 2.19 -14.63
CA HIS A 136 -11.96 1.91 -14.62
C HIS A 136 -12.42 0.82 -13.64
N ASN A 137 -11.56 0.38 -12.71
CA ASN A 137 -11.87 -0.60 -11.67
C ASN A 137 -12.53 0.06 -10.43
N LYS A 138 -13.57 0.85 -10.67
CA LYS A 138 -14.21 1.71 -9.66
C LYS A 138 -14.74 0.96 -8.46
N LYS A 139 -15.30 -0.25 -8.67
CA LYS A 139 -15.85 -1.08 -7.57
C LYS A 139 -14.74 -1.60 -6.66
N GLU A 140 -13.59 -1.97 -7.23
CA GLU A 140 -12.44 -2.42 -6.48
C GLU A 140 -11.80 -1.26 -5.68
N ALA A 141 -11.72 -0.07 -6.29
CA ALA A 141 -11.28 1.14 -5.60
C ALA A 141 -12.18 1.46 -4.39
N LEU A 142 -13.50 1.38 -4.57
CA LEU A 142 -14.45 1.59 -3.48
C LEU A 142 -14.28 0.55 -2.37
N ALA A 143 -14.25 -0.74 -2.72
CA ALA A 143 -14.06 -1.82 -1.75
C ALA A 143 -12.75 -1.66 -0.95
N LEU A 144 -11.65 -1.30 -1.62
CA LEU A 144 -10.36 -1.03 -1.00
C LEU A 144 -10.47 0.13 0.00
N MET A 145 -11.04 1.26 -0.39
CA MET A 145 -11.17 2.43 0.48
C MET A 145 -12.14 2.21 1.64
N GLU A 146 -13.20 1.42 1.47
CA GLU A 146 -14.10 1.04 2.57
C GLU A 146 -13.37 0.23 3.65
N LEU A 147 -12.47 -0.67 3.28
CA LEU A 147 -11.65 -1.42 4.23
C LEU A 147 -10.66 -0.51 4.96
N TRP A 148 -9.93 0.35 4.23
CA TRP A 148 -8.94 1.24 4.82
C TRP A 148 -9.58 2.32 5.71
N SER A 149 -10.75 2.86 5.36
CA SER A 149 -11.47 3.81 6.20
C SER A 149 -11.93 3.21 7.53
N ARG A 150 -12.17 1.90 7.59
CA ARG A 150 -12.47 1.18 8.85
C ARG A 150 -11.21 0.89 9.66
N LEU A 151 -10.07 0.71 9.00
CA LEU A 151 -8.77 0.52 9.64
C LEU A 151 -8.25 1.83 10.25
N ILE A 152 -8.35 2.92 9.51
CA ILE A 152 -7.81 4.24 9.87
C ILE A 152 -8.93 5.30 9.75
N PRO A 153 -9.94 5.25 10.61
CA PRO A 153 -11.12 6.13 10.48
C PRO A 153 -10.81 7.61 10.72
N GLU A 154 -9.75 7.93 11.45
CA GLU A 154 -9.33 9.28 11.81
C GLU A 154 -8.43 9.95 10.75
N ASP A 155 -8.13 9.26 9.63
CA ASP A 155 -7.24 9.79 8.60
C ASP A 155 -8.05 10.50 7.50
N ASP A 156 -7.89 11.82 7.41
CA ASP A 156 -8.65 12.67 6.48
C ASP A 156 -8.37 12.34 5.00
N ASP A 157 -7.14 11.95 4.66
CA ASP A 157 -6.77 11.60 3.28
C ASP A 157 -7.47 10.31 2.85
N ILE A 158 -7.52 9.31 3.75
CA ILE A 158 -8.25 8.05 3.51
C ILE A 158 -9.76 8.31 3.40
N GLN A 159 -10.33 9.18 4.24
CA GLN A 159 -11.75 9.55 4.14
C GLN A 159 -12.04 10.32 2.86
N GLY A 160 -11.14 11.21 2.44
CA GLY A 160 -11.22 11.92 1.16
C GLY A 160 -11.19 10.98 -0.04
N ALA A 161 -10.27 10.00 -0.05
CA ALA A 161 -10.19 8.98 -1.09
C ALA A 161 -11.43 8.08 -1.12
N LEU A 162 -12.00 7.71 0.03
CA LEU A 162 -13.28 7.00 0.11
C LEU A 162 -14.43 7.81 -0.51
N TYR A 163 -14.50 9.11 -0.18
CA TYR A 163 -15.53 9.99 -0.76
C TYR A 163 -15.38 10.06 -2.29
N LEU A 164 -14.17 10.21 -2.80
CA LEU A 164 -13.88 10.20 -4.25
C LEU A 164 -14.33 8.89 -4.88
N ALA A 165 -13.93 7.74 -4.32
CA ALA A 165 -14.29 6.42 -4.82
C ALA A 165 -15.82 6.22 -4.87
N LYS A 166 -16.54 6.64 -3.84
CA LYS A 166 -18.02 6.64 -3.80
C LYS A 166 -18.62 7.50 -4.91
N THR A 167 -18.12 8.71 -5.09
CA THR A 167 -18.59 9.66 -6.11
C THR A 167 -18.40 9.10 -7.52
N VAL A 168 -17.21 8.55 -7.80
CA VAL A 168 -16.88 7.96 -9.10
C VAL A 168 -17.70 6.68 -9.37
N CYS A 169 -17.98 5.90 -8.32
CA CYS A 169 -18.81 4.69 -8.43
C CYS A 169 -20.29 5.00 -8.66
N ALA A 170 -20.79 6.09 -8.07
CA ALA A 170 -22.18 6.52 -8.20
C ALA A 170 -22.51 7.13 -9.58
N ARG A 171 -21.48 7.67 -10.28
CA ARG A 171 -21.68 8.24 -11.63
C ARG A 171 -21.92 7.13 -12.64
N THR A 172 -23.03 7.24 -13.37
CA THR A 172 -23.33 6.34 -14.47
C THR A 172 -22.39 6.61 -15.65
N GLN A 173 -22.16 5.59 -16.49
CA GLN A 173 -21.35 5.75 -17.71
C GLN A 173 -21.94 6.86 -18.62
N SER A 174 -23.27 6.97 -18.67
CA SER A 174 -23.98 7.99 -19.42
C SER A 174 -23.69 9.43 -18.93
N GLU A 175 -23.59 9.63 -17.61
CA GLU A 175 -23.24 10.95 -17.05
C GLU A 175 -21.83 11.36 -17.39
N ILE A 176 -20.89 10.42 -17.35
CA ILE A 176 -19.50 10.64 -17.72
C ILE A 176 -19.38 10.98 -19.21
N GLU A 177 -20.06 10.24 -20.07
CA GLU A 177 -20.08 10.49 -21.52
C GLU A 177 -20.70 11.85 -21.86
N LYS A 178 -21.75 12.26 -21.16
CA LYS A 178 -22.36 13.58 -21.29
C LYS A 178 -21.37 14.69 -20.90
N GLU A 179 -20.70 14.57 -19.76
CA GLU A 179 -19.71 15.56 -19.29
C GLU A 179 -18.53 15.68 -20.25
N ILE A 180 -18.03 14.54 -20.76
CA ILE A 180 -16.98 14.51 -21.80
C ILE A 180 -17.48 15.18 -23.09
N GLY A 181 -18.73 14.96 -23.48
CA GLY A 181 -19.36 15.61 -24.63
C GLY A 181 -19.42 17.13 -24.48
N GLU A 182 -19.82 17.60 -23.31
CA GLU A 182 -19.88 19.04 -22.98
C GLU A 182 -18.48 19.69 -23.01
N ILE A 183 -17.46 19.04 -22.41
CA ILE A 183 -16.07 19.51 -22.47
C ILE A 183 -15.55 19.56 -23.89
N ARG A 184 -15.81 18.55 -24.71
CA ARG A 184 -15.40 18.53 -26.13
C ARG A 184 -16.08 19.65 -26.93
N ALA A 185 -17.35 19.93 -26.66
CA ALA A 185 -18.07 21.03 -27.30
C ALA A 185 -17.47 22.38 -26.95
N VAL A 186 -17.10 22.62 -25.70
CA VAL A 186 -16.45 23.86 -25.26
C VAL A 186 -15.07 24.03 -25.91
N ILE A 187 -14.25 22.98 -25.94
CA ILE A 187 -12.93 23.00 -26.59
C ILE A 187 -13.07 23.21 -28.10
N GLY A 188 -14.03 22.52 -28.73
CA GLY A 188 -14.31 22.65 -30.14
C GLY A 188 -14.78 24.07 -30.54
N THR A 189 -15.55 24.72 -29.68
CA THR A 189 -16.03 26.10 -29.91
C THR A 189 -14.90 27.14 -29.75
N GLN A 190 -13.91 26.89 -28.90
CA GLN A 190 -12.75 27.79 -28.76
C GLN A 190 -11.73 27.65 -29.88
N MET A 191 -11.71 26.52 -30.58
CA MET A 191 -10.81 26.30 -31.73
C MET A 191 -11.34 26.88 -33.06
N ILE A 192 -12.56 27.40 -33.13
CA ILE A 192 -13.20 27.95 -34.35
C ILE A 192 -13.48 29.44 -34.18
N THR A 193 -12.57 30.19 -33.66
CA THR A 193 -12.48 31.61 -33.97
C THR A 193 -11.48 31.75 -35.11
N PRO A 194 -11.92 32.02 -36.36
CA PRO A 194 -10.97 32.32 -37.42
C PRO A 194 -10.26 33.62 -37.02
N VAL A 195 -8.95 33.53 -36.87
CA VAL A 195 -8.10 34.72 -36.85
C VAL A 195 -8.42 35.45 -38.16
N SER A 196 -9.17 36.52 -38.06
CA SER A 196 -9.38 37.45 -39.16
C SER A 196 -8.01 38.00 -39.56
N VAL A 197 -7.44 37.40 -40.59
CA VAL A 197 -6.26 37.96 -41.27
C VAL A 197 -6.75 39.27 -41.90
N GLU A 198 -6.49 40.38 -41.23
CA GLU A 198 -6.59 41.69 -41.83
C GLU A 198 -5.71 41.71 -43.09
N LYS A 199 -6.36 41.63 -44.24
CA LYS A 199 -5.74 41.93 -45.54
C LYS A 199 -5.34 43.37 -45.52
N ASN A 200 -4.08 43.66 -45.29
CA ASN A 200 -3.47 44.96 -45.49
C ASN A 200 -3.30 45.17 -47.03
N PRO A 201 -4.07 46.07 -47.72
CA PRO A 201 -3.93 46.30 -49.14
C PRO A 201 -2.85 47.33 -49.34
N GLY A 202 -1.74 46.94 -49.94
CA GLY A 202 -0.89 47.85 -50.60
C GLY A 202 0.49 48.09 -50.01
N LYS A 203 1.44 47.33 -50.48
CA LYS A 203 2.74 47.92 -50.95
C LYS A 203 3.25 47.12 -52.12
N SER A 204 3.22 47.92 -53.23
CA SER A 204 3.71 47.66 -54.56
C SER A 204 5.14 47.10 -54.58
N ARG A 205 5.32 46.09 -55.42
CA ARG A 205 6.63 45.59 -55.87
C ARG A 205 7.33 46.74 -56.61
N LYS A 206 8.48 47.20 -56.10
CA LYS A 206 9.52 47.85 -56.93
C LYS A 206 10.89 47.40 -56.47
N GLN A 207 11.53 46.66 -57.36
CA GLN A 207 12.95 46.64 -57.73
C GLN A 207 13.98 46.60 -56.57
N ILE A 208 14.58 45.46 -56.39
CA ILE A 208 15.99 45.38 -56.07
C ILE A 208 16.64 44.54 -57.16
N LYS A 209 17.25 45.23 -58.14
CA LYS A 209 18.28 44.68 -59.02
C LYS A 209 19.64 44.90 -58.35
N SER A 210 20.43 43.84 -58.43
CA SER A 210 21.90 43.79 -58.53
C SER A 210 22.71 44.75 -57.63
N ASP A 211 23.57 44.11 -56.81
CA ASP A 211 25.01 44.25 -57.09
C ASP A 211 25.75 43.09 -56.44
N ARG A 212 26.27 42.24 -57.29
CA ARG A 212 27.44 41.37 -57.04
C ARG A 212 28.65 42.22 -57.52
N THR A 213 29.71 42.17 -56.76
CA THR A 213 31.14 42.31 -57.03
C THR A 213 31.81 43.29 -56.05
N SER A 214 32.55 42.82 -55.17
CA SER A 214 34.00 42.84 -55.00
C SER A 214 34.36 42.15 -53.69
#